data_5a318d0b4a7b5f2a16d136f71072cfc4
#
_entry.id   5a318d0b4a7b5f2a16d136f71072cfc4
#
_cell.length_a   1.000
_cell.length_b   1.000
_cell.length_c   1.000
_cell.angle_alpha   90.00
_cell.angle_beta   90.00
_cell.angle_gamma   90.00
#
_symmetry.space_group_name_H-M   'P 1'
#
loop_
_entity.id
_entity.type
_entity.pdbx_description
1 polymer ?
#
loop_
_entity_poly.entity_id
_entity_poly.type
_entity_poly.pdbx_seq_one_letter_code
_entity_poly.pdbx_strand_id
1 'polypeptide(L)'
;MKLICFLQEDVELCKLVEEEKIEVVIDYLRPNFDDYLVRFALEYFELKIRLLKLKRMLLKWDQQSLEFTPSCPREIYTVQVDAMERYLGVLEARLYIEKVPPCR
;
A
#
# COMPACT_ATOMS: atom_id res chain seq x y z
N MET A 1 -1.28 -14.39 14.95
CA MET A 1 -2.08 -14.05 13.80
C MET A 1 -1.27 -14.11 12.51
N LYS A 2 -1.64 -14.98 11.63
CA LYS A 2 -0.83 -15.28 10.46
C LYS A 2 -0.70 -14.13 9.46
N LEU A 3 -1.72 -13.28 9.39
CA LEU A 3 -1.66 -12.12 8.50
C LEU A 3 -0.57 -11.16 8.88
N ILE A 4 -0.34 -11.00 10.15
CA ILE A 4 0.66 -10.10 10.65
C ILE A 4 2.05 -10.68 10.43
N CYS A 5 2.14 -11.98 10.57
CA CYS A 5 3.34 -12.70 10.18
C CYS A 5 3.65 -12.45 8.71
N PHE A 6 2.64 -12.51 7.89
CA PHE A 6 2.73 -12.23 6.47
C PHE A 6 3.28 -10.83 6.20
N LEU A 7 2.87 -9.85 6.99
CA LEU A 7 3.32 -8.47 6.82
C LEU A 7 4.76 -8.26 7.22
N GLN A 8 5.25 -9.00 8.20
CA GLN A 8 6.55 -8.72 8.80
C GLN A 8 7.65 -9.68 8.42
N GLU A 9 7.29 -10.94 8.28
CA GLU A 9 8.29 -11.97 8.22
C GLU A 9 9.02 -12.06 6.90
N ASP A 10 8.30 -11.88 5.85
CA ASP A 10 8.81 -12.27 4.56
C ASP A 10 9.00 -11.06 3.65
N VAL A 11 10.23 -10.57 3.62
CA VAL A 11 10.61 -9.49 2.73
C VAL A 11 10.37 -9.91 1.27
N GLU A 12 10.58 -11.17 0.97
CA GLU A 12 10.31 -11.69 -0.37
C GLU A 12 8.81 -11.64 -0.67
N LEU A 13 8.00 -12.05 0.29
CA LEU A 13 6.56 -11.97 0.14
C LEU A 13 6.08 -10.53 0.01
N CYS A 14 6.67 -9.61 0.78
CA CYS A 14 6.36 -8.20 0.66
C CYS A 14 6.70 -7.66 -0.73
N LYS A 15 7.80 -8.13 -1.31
CA LYS A 15 8.16 -7.76 -2.67
C LYS A 15 7.23 -8.37 -3.70
N LEU A 16 6.72 -9.56 -3.42
CA LEU A 16 5.78 -10.24 -4.30
C LEU A 16 4.38 -9.67 -4.19
N VAL A 17 4.09 -8.90 -3.15
CA VAL A 17 2.81 -8.22 -3.01
C VAL A 17 2.84 -7.02 -3.93
N GLU A 18 2.82 -7.28 -5.21
CA GLU A 18 2.63 -6.27 -6.21
C GLU A 18 1.13 -6.07 -6.40
N GLU A 19 0.80 -5.16 -7.29
CA GLU A 19 -0.54 -4.61 -7.40
C GLU A 19 -1.67 -5.65 -7.34
N GLU A 20 -1.60 -6.67 -8.19
CA GLU A 20 -2.66 -7.67 -8.23
C GLU A 20 -2.74 -8.50 -6.96
N LYS A 21 -1.60 -8.81 -6.39
CA LYS A 21 -1.53 -9.62 -5.18
C LYS A 21 -1.99 -8.84 -3.96
N ILE A 22 -1.73 -7.54 -3.94
CA ILE A 22 -2.23 -6.67 -2.87
C ILE A 22 -3.75 -6.68 -2.87
N GLU A 23 -4.38 -6.60 -4.03
CA GLU A 23 -5.84 -6.64 -4.11
C GLU A 23 -6.41 -7.95 -3.59
N VAL A 24 -5.75 -9.07 -3.89
CA VAL A 24 -6.15 -10.37 -3.33
C VAL A 24 -6.04 -10.38 -1.81
N VAL A 25 -4.98 -9.79 -1.27
CA VAL A 25 -4.80 -9.69 0.19
C VAL A 25 -5.90 -8.83 0.80
N ILE A 26 -6.22 -7.72 0.17
CA ILE A 26 -7.30 -6.84 0.64
C ILE A 26 -8.62 -7.60 0.70
N ASP A 27 -8.95 -8.33 -0.35
CA ASP A 27 -10.19 -9.11 -0.39
C ASP A 27 -10.22 -10.18 0.70
N TYR A 28 -9.09 -10.78 0.98
CA TYR A 28 -8.97 -11.77 2.05
C TYR A 28 -9.20 -11.14 3.42
N LEU A 29 -8.70 -9.92 3.62
CA LEU A 29 -8.78 -9.24 4.91
C LEU A 29 -10.17 -8.66 5.22
N ARG A 30 -10.93 -8.24 4.22
CA ARG A 30 -12.19 -7.55 4.44
C ARG A 30 -13.20 -8.29 5.30
N PRO A 31 -13.38 -9.62 5.15
CA PRO A 31 -14.34 -10.32 6.01
C PRO A 31 -14.02 -10.29 7.49
N ASN A 32 -12.78 -9.97 7.86
CA ASN A 32 -12.32 -9.93 9.25
C ASN A 32 -12.15 -8.49 9.74
N PHE A 33 -12.90 -7.58 9.19
CA PHE A 33 -12.78 -6.14 9.43
C PHE A 33 -12.93 -5.74 10.90
N ASP A 34 -13.61 -6.54 11.71
CA ASP A 34 -13.79 -6.22 13.14
C ASP A 34 -12.51 -6.30 13.95
N ASP A 35 -11.51 -7.03 13.49
CA ASP A 35 -10.23 -7.13 14.18
C ASP A 35 -9.42 -5.85 13.93
N TYR A 36 -8.97 -5.21 15.00
CA TYR A 36 -8.15 -4.00 14.91
C TYR A 36 -6.92 -4.20 14.01
N LEU A 37 -6.23 -5.32 14.18
CA LEU A 37 -5.02 -5.59 13.41
C LEU A 37 -5.34 -5.79 11.92
N VAL A 38 -6.49 -6.36 11.64
CA VAL A 38 -6.95 -6.50 10.25
C VAL A 38 -7.27 -5.14 9.66
N ARG A 39 -7.95 -4.28 10.42
CA ARG A 39 -8.23 -2.91 9.95
C ARG A 39 -6.94 -2.15 9.65
N PHE A 40 -5.95 -2.30 10.52
CA PHE A 40 -4.65 -1.68 10.33
C PHE A 40 -3.97 -2.22 9.06
N ALA A 41 -3.99 -3.53 8.89
CA ALA A 41 -3.41 -4.16 7.70
C ALA A 41 -4.12 -3.69 6.42
N LEU A 42 -5.44 -3.58 6.47
CA LEU A 42 -6.21 -3.06 5.34
C LEU A 42 -5.80 -1.63 5.00
N GLU A 43 -5.68 -0.77 5.99
CA GLU A 43 -5.25 0.62 5.78
C GLU A 43 -3.90 0.66 5.08
N TYR A 44 -2.96 -0.14 5.56
CA TYR A 44 -1.62 -0.20 4.99
C TYR A 44 -1.66 -0.67 3.53
N PHE A 45 -2.32 -1.76 3.27
CA PHE A 45 -2.34 -2.34 1.91
C PHE A 45 -3.14 -1.48 0.94
N GLU A 46 -4.24 -0.89 1.37
CA GLU A 46 -5.02 -0.02 0.51
C GLU A 46 -4.23 1.23 0.13
N LEU A 47 -3.51 1.82 1.08
CA LEU A 47 -2.66 2.94 0.79
C LEU A 47 -1.54 2.55 -0.17
N LYS A 48 -0.94 1.39 0.06
CA LYS A 48 0.17 0.92 -0.77
C LYS A 48 -0.27 0.69 -2.23
N ILE A 49 -1.43 0.05 -2.43
CA ILE A 49 -1.91 -0.20 -3.79
C ILE A 49 -2.26 1.10 -4.51
N ARG A 50 -2.86 2.05 -3.80
CA ARG A 50 -3.18 3.36 -4.38
C ARG A 50 -1.93 4.09 -4.80
N LEU A 51 -0.90 4.05 -3.96
CA LEU A 51 0.38 4.70 -4.28
C LEU A 51 1.03 4.06 -5.51
N LEU A 52 1.04 2.73 -5.58
CA LEU A 52 1.61 2.03 -6.72
C LEU A 52 0.88 2.37 -8.03
N LYS A 53 -0.44 2.40 -7.98
CA LYS A 53 -1.24 2.75 -9.16
C LYS A 53 -1.00 4.19 -9.58
N LEU A 54 -0.92 5.10 -8.62
CA LEU A 54 -0.65 6.50 -8.91
C LEU A 54 0.73 6.67 -9.54
N LYS A 55 1.75 6.04 -8.98
CA LYS A 55 3.09 6.11 -9.54
C LYS A 55 3.14 5.56 -10.97
N ARG A 56 2.41 4.48 -11.24
CA ARG A 56 2.32 3.92 -12.58
C ARG A 56 1.69 4.91 -13.55
N MET A 57 0.60 5.54 -13.15
CA MET A 57 -0.06 6.55 -13.98
C MET A 57 0.89 7.70 -14.28
N LEU A 58 1.60 8.18 -13.28
CA LEU A 58 2.52 9.30 -13.45
C LEU A 58 3.70 8.94 -14.34
N LEU A 59 4.19 7.71 -14.26
CA LEU A 59 5.24 7.25 -15.14
C LEU A 59 4.77 7.27 -16.61
N LYS A 60 3.56 6.77 -16.85
CA LYS A 60 2.99 6.80 -18.20
C LYS A 60 2.79 8.23 -18.69
N TRP A 61 2.36 9.12 -17.82
CA TRP A 61 2.20 10.52 -18.15
C TRP A 61 3.52 11.13 -18.58
N ASP A 62 4.55 10.92 -17.78
CA ASP A 62 5.87 11.48 -18.06
C ASP A 62 6.48 10.89 -19.34
N GLN A 63 6.09 9.67 -19.70
CA GLN A 63 6.51 9.02 -20.94
C GLN A 63 5.60 9.37 -22.13
N GLN A 64 4.60 10.20 -21.89
CA GLN A 64 3.62 10.59 -22.92
C GLN A 64 2.83 9.42 -23.49
N SER A 65 2.63 8.38 -22.68
CA SER A 65 1.88 7.19 -23.08
C SER A 65 0.55 7.04 -22.36
N LEU A 66 0.13 8.06 -21.59
CA LEU A 66 -1.14 8.04 -20.89
C LEU A 66 -2.28 8.24 -21.87
N GLU A 67 -3.32 7.39 -21.76
CA GLU A 67 -4.43 7.39 -22.72
C GLU A 67 -5.49 8.45 -22.43
N PHE A 68 -5.39 9.14 -21.31
CA PHE A 68 -6.33 10.19 -20.94
C PHE A 68 -5.56 11.39 -20.41
N THR A 69 -6.25 12.52 -20.28
CA THR A 69 -5.65 13.74 -19.74
C THR A 69 -6.20 13.99 -18.35
N PRO A 70 -5.36 13.85 -17.30
CA PRO A 70 -5.82 14.19 -15.94
C PRO A 70 -6.23 15.65 -15.85
N SER A 71 -7.25 15.90 -15.02
CA SER A 71 -7.77 17.26 -14.88
C SER A 71 -6.97 18.13 -13.92
N CYS A 72 -6.15 17.52 -13.06
CA CYS A 72 -5.30 18.28 -12.13
C CYS A 72 -3.92 18.52 -12.74
N PRO A 73 -3.24 19.61 -12.35
CA PRO A 73 -1.85 19.82 -12.77
C PRO A 73 -0.94 18.70 -12.27
N ARG A 74 0.09 18.41 -13.04
CA ARG A 74 1.06 17.36 -12.71
C ARG A 74 1.69 17.55 -11.33
N GLU A 75 1.93 18.79 -10.94
CA GLU A 75 2.59 19.13 -9.69
C GLU A 75 1.78 18.70 -8.46
N ILE A 76 0.45 18.76 -8.56
CA ILE A 76 -0.42 18.31 -7.48
C ILE A 76 -0.19 16.84 -7.19
N TYR A 77 0.00 16.04 -8.22
CA TYR A 77 0.25 14.60 -8.03
C TYR A 77 1.60 14.33 -7.39
N THR A 78 2.59 15.17 -7.64
CA THR A 78 3.87 15.07 -6.95
C THR A 78 3.70 15.28 -5.45
N VAL A 79 2.90 16.27 -5.05
CA VAL A 79 2.59 16.53 -3.64
C VAL A 79 1.82 15.34 -3.05
N GLN A 80 0.88 14.78 -3.79
CA GLN A 80 0.11 13.64 -3.32
C GLN A 80 0.99 12.42 -3.09
N VAL A 81 1.89 12.11 -4.02
CA VAL A 81 2.82 10.99 -3.86
C VAL A 81 3.67 11.18 -2.61
N ASP A 82 4.20 12.39 -2.41
CA ASP A 82 5.01 12.68 -1.23
C ASP A 82 4.22 12.45 0.05
N ALA A 83 2.99 12.93 0.10
CA ALA A 83 2.12 12.76 1.27
C ALA A 83 1.80 11.28 1.52
N MET A 84 1.52 10.55 0.47
CA MET A 84 1.21 9.12 0.58
C MET A 84 2.42 8.32 1.04
N GLU A 85 3.61 8.66 0.56
CA GLU A 85 4.82 7.99 0.99
C GLU A 85 5.13 8.24 2.46
N ARG A 86 4.88 9.46 2.92
CA ARG A 86 5.06 9.78 4.34
C ARG A 86 4.06 9.03 5.20
N TYR A 87 2.81 8.98 4.79
CA TYR A 87 1.78 8.25 5.50
C TYR A 87 2.12 6.76 5.55
N LEU A 88 2.52 6.19 4.42
CA LEU A 88 2.91 4.79 4.36
C LEU A 88 4.06 4.51 5.32
N GLY A 89 5.06 5.39 5.37
CA GLY A 89 6.17 5.28 6.31
C GLY A 89 5.71 5.29 7.76
N VAL A 90 4.71 6.12 8.10
CA VAL A 90 4.14 6.14 9.45
C VAL A 90 3.45 4.83 9.77
N LEU A 91 2.70 4.27 8.82
CA LEU A 91 2.05 2.98 9.03
C LEU A 91 3.08 1.86 9.23
N GLU A 92 4.15 1.89 8.48
CA GLU A 92 5.24 0.93 8.65
C GLU A 92 5.91 1.05 10.01
N ALA A 93 6.12 2.29 10.48
CA ALA A 93 6.67 2.53 11.79
C ALA A 93 5.71 2.05 12.89
N ARG A 94 4.41 2.29 12.73
CA ARG A 94 3.41 1.79 13.68
C ARG A 94 3.40 0.28 13.72
N LEU A 95 3.51 -0.37 12.57
CA LEU A 95 3.56 -1.81 12.48
C LEU A 95 4.71 -2.35 13.34
N TYR A 96 5.84 -1.70 13.26
CA TYR A 96 7.03 -2.06 14.02
C TYR A 96 6.85 -1.80 15.51
N ILE A 97 6.36 -0.61 15.86
CA ILE A 97 6.22 -0.17 17.26
C ILE A 97 5.15 -0.97 17.99
N GLU A 98 4.03 -1.27 17.34
CA GLU A 98 2.95 -2.02 17.95
C GLU A 98 3.33 -3.48 18.14
N LYS A 99 4.53 -3.84 17.73
CA LYS A 99 5.05 -5.18 17.90
C LYS A 99 4.08 -6.23 17.40
N VAL A 100 3.53 -5.92 16.24
CA VAL A 100 2.78 -6.91 15.51
C VAL A 100 3.70 -8.13 15.46
N PRO A 101 3.30 -9.26 16.04
CA PRO A 101 4.26 -10.34 16.26
C PRO A 101 4.91 -10.76 14.96
N PRO A 102 6.25 -10.68 14.89
CA PRO A 102 6.92 -11.24 13.72
C PRO A 102 6.73 -12.73 13.71
N CYS A 103 6.64 -13.28 12.55
CA CYS A 103 6.53 -14.71 12.37
C CYS A 103 7.92 -15.33 12.37
N ARG A 104 8.61 -15.18 13.45
CA ARG A 104 9.97 -15.70 13.53
C ARG A 104 10.09 -16.81 14.51
#